data_4148692f1fb9199791362797eabccf5d
#
_entry.id   4148692f1fb9199791362797eabccf5d
#
_cell.length_a   1.000
_cell.length_b   1.000
_cell.length_c   1.000
_cell.angle_alpha   90.00
_cell.angle_beta   90.00
_cell.angle_gamma   90.00
#
_symmetry.space_group_name_H-M   'P 1'
#
loop_
_entity.id
_entity.type
_entity.pdbx_description
1 polymer ?
#
loop_
_entity_poly.entity_id
_entity_poly.type
_entity_poly.pdbx_seq_one_letter_code
_entity_poly.pdbx_strand_id
1 'polypeptide(L)'
;MPHFMHQGIQGKEVTFKDVLILFLKRFERILAVALAFAVVFAAFGGLRAYRSVSAENTQKLQDDYQLKLDEYNQSTEKLRITIEQQQQRLDSMQQYAKDSIYYNLDAFNEAVSELVFYVDTGYQIVPSQYYQAPNKTGEIVSAYCDAYRSAQLYDGIRDILGDEVEIKYIDELLSVQRAGDIKIKDSVGNVTVRHSDGNQGVVLIRARAQDEQTASAITSFVFQYLRENLSSAIAEHTTTVISDSTMIVVDDELEALKRSTDEEMRQLQESIKTNQAQLANLEREMPQPPAVSKTA
;
A
#
# COMPACT_ATOMS: atom_id res chain seq x y z
N MET A 1 -46.62 38.02 -30.10
CA MET A 1 -45.66 36.91 -29.95
C MET A 1 -45.10 36.60 -31.32
N PRO A 2 -43.83 36.88 -31.63
CA PRO A 2 -43.24 36.54 -32.93
C PRO A 2 -42.57 35.16 -32.86
N HIS A 3 -42.95 34.34 -33.85
CA HIS A 3 -42.32 33.07 -34.17
C HIS A 3 -40.86 33.29 -34.67
N PHE A 4 -39.89 32.71 -34.00
CA PHE A 4 -38.52 32.53 -34.54
C PHE A 4 -38.46 31.21 -35.31
N MET A 5 -38.35 31.28 -36.62
CA MET A 5 -38.00 30.15 -37.48
C MET A 5 -36.53 29.80 -37.28
N HIS A 6 -36.24 28.62 -36.81
CA HIS A 6 -34.90 28.01 -36.87
C HIS A 6 -34.64 27.54 -38.32
N GLN A 7 -33.81 28.29 -39.04
CA GLN A 7 -33.17 27.76 -40.26
C GLN A 7 -32.07 26.80 -39.86
N GLY A 8 -32.28 25.52 -40.10
CA GLY A 8 -31.26 24.49 -39.96
C GLY A 8 -30.14 24.68 -40.98
N ILE A 9 -28.96 24.95 -40.51
CA ILE A 9 -27.70 24.88 -41.29
C ILE A 9 -27.43 23.40 -41.56
N GLN A 10 -27.78 22.92 -42.76
CA GLN A 10 -27.32 21.61 -43.24
C GLN A 10 -25.79 21.67 -43.43
N GLY A 11 -25.05 21.18 -42.47
CA GLY A 11 -23.63 20.92 -42.59
C GLY A 11 -23.38 19.81 -43.62
N LYS A 12 -22.88 20.21 -44.81
CA LYS A 12 -22.42 19.26 -45.82
C LYS A 12 -21.26 18.46 -45.24
N GLU A 13 -21.47 17.17 -45.01
CA GLU A 13 -20.40 16.29 -44.57
C GLU A 13 -19.28 16.29 -45.61
N VAL A 14 -18.14 16.84 -45.25
CA VAL A 14 -16.94 16.86 -46.09
C VAL A 14 -16.31 15.46 -46.03
N THR A 15 -16.51 14.67 -47.06
CA THR A 15 -15.92 13.33 -47.16
C THR A 15 -14.41 13.42 -47.43
N PHE A 16 -13.64 12.48 -46.92
CA PHE A 16 -12.19 12.40 -47.16
C PHE A 16 -11.83 12.48 -48.65
N LYS A 17 -12.73 11.99 -49.49
CA LYS A 17 -12.63 12.08 -50.97
C LYS A 17 -12.71 13.52 -51.49
N ASP A 18 -13.51 14.39 -50.88
CA ASP A 18 -13.63 15.78 -51.28
C ASP A 18 -12.39 16.59 -50.89
N VAL A 19 -11.80 16.28 -49.74
CA VAL A 19 -10.52 16.85 -49.29
C VAL A 19 -9.39 16.43 -50.23
N LEU A 20 -9.37 15.15 -50.65
CA LEU A 20 -8.36 14.62 -51.57
C LEU A 20 -8.45 15.25 -52.98
N ILE A 21 -9.68 15.43 -53.47
CA ILE A 21 -9.94 16.07 -54.79
C ILE A 21 -9.53 17.55 -54.72
N LEU A 22 -9.83 18.24 -53.62
CA LEU A 22 -9.47 19.65 -53.44
C LEU A 22 -7.95 19.82 -53.30
N PHE A 23 -7.24 18.85 -52.69
CA PHE A 23 -5.82 18.78 -52.59
C PHE A 23 -5.16 18.55 -53.96
N LEU A 24 -5.66 17.60 -54.75
CA LEU A 24 -5.17 17.33 -56.10
C LEU A 24 -5.43 18.50 -57.06
N LYS A 25 -6.57 19.21 -56.98
CA LYS A 25 -6.90 20.34 -57.81
C LYS A 25 -6.07 21.58 -57.50
N ARG A 26 -5.49 21.68 -56.31
CA ARG A 26 -4.59 22.78 -55.92
C ARG A 26 -3.12 22.38 -55.86
N PHE A 27 -2.81 21.13 -56.20
CA PHE A 27 -1.46 20.55 -56.08
C PHE A 27 -0.42 21.37 -56.87
N GLU A 28 -0.75 21.85 -58.08
CA GLU A 28 0.16 22.70 -58.86
C GLU A 28 0.45 24.03 -58.18
N ARG A 29 -0.53 24.63 -57.48
CA ARG A 29 -0.30 25.88 -56.73
C ARG A 29 0.52 25.64 -55.47
N ILE A 30 0.26 24.51 -54.80
CA ILE A 30 1.01 24.09 -53.58
C ILE A 30 2.45 23.79 -53.99
N LEU A 31 2.66 23.08 -55.12
CA LEU A 31 3.97 22.76 -55.64
C LEU A 31 4.73 24.04 -56.08
N ALA A 32 4.05 24.99 -56.72
CA ALA A 32 4.65 26.27 -57.12
C ALA A 32 5.07 27.11 -55.89
N VAL A 33 4.25 27.13 -54.86
CA VAL A 33 4.57 27.82 -53.59
C VAL A 33 5.70 27.08 -52.86
N ALA A 34 5.70 25.76 -52.82
CA ALA A 34 6.78 24.96 -52.21
C ALA A 34 8.12 25.15 -52.96
N LEU A 35 8.10 25.21 -54.32
CA LEU A 35 9.28 25.50 -55.12
C LEU A 35 9.77 26.94 -54.91
N ALA A 36 8.88 27.93 -54.84
CA ALA A 36 9.23 29.30 -54.52
C ALA A 36 9.88 29.42 -53.13
N PHE A 37 9.33 28.75 -52.13
CA PHE A 37 9.94 28.66 -50.80
C PHE A 37 11.29 27.92 -50.84
N ALA A 38 11.41 26.82 -51.59
CA ALA A 38 12.68 26.09 -51.73
C ALA A 38 13.76 26.95 -52.38
N VAL A 39 13.43 27.77 -53.41
CA VAL A 39 14.37 28.69 -54.03
C VAL A 39 14.75 29.87 -53.11
N VAL A 40 13.78 30.41 -52.35
CA VAL A 40 14.05 31.43 -51.35
C VAL A 40 14.92 30.87 -50.23
N PHE A 41 14.60 29.66 -49.73
CA PHE A 41 15.41 28.99 -48.72
C PHE A 41 16.80 28.62 -49.25
N ALA A 42 16.95 28.18 -50.53
CA ALA A 42 18.23 27.90 -51.13
C ALA A 42 19.06 29.18 -51.35
N ALA A 43 18.43 30.30 -51.75
CA ALA A 43 19.11 31.59 -51.90
C ALA A 43 19.52 32.22 -50.57
N PHE A 44 18.66 32.12 -49.53
CA PHE A 44 19.02 32.54 -48.17
C PHE A 44 19.97 31.55 -47.48
N GLY A 45 19.87 30.24 -47.78
CA GLY A 45 20.71 29.19 -47.22
C GLY A 45 22.16 29.31 -47.74
N GLY A 46 22.36 29.61 -49.03
CA GLY A 46 23.68 29.73 -49.65
C GLY A 46 24.53 30.88 -49.09
N LEU A 47 23.89 32.00 -48.73
CA LEU A 47 24.57 33.14 -48.09
C LEU A 47 24.85 32.93 -46.57
N ARG A 48 24.05 32.12 -45.94
CA ARG A 48 24.22 31.77 -44.52
C ARG A 48 25.18 30.60 -44.29
N ALA A 49 25.27 29.67 -45.26
CA ALA A 49 26.11 28.48 -45.16
C ALA A 49 27.62 28.82 -45.08
N TYR A 50 28.05 29.94 -45.66
CA TYR A 50 29.46 30.35 -45.59
C TYR A 50 29.88 30.94 -44.24
N ARG A 51 28.89 31.41 -43.42
CA ARG A 51 29.13 31.91 -42.06
C ARG A 51 28.67 30.95 -40.95
N SER A 52 27.98 29.85 -41.28
CA SER A 52 27.25 29.05 -40.27
C SER A 52 27.86 27.68 -39.96
N VAL A 53 28.82 27.17 -40.73
CA VAL A 53 29.41 25.84 -40.45
C VAL A 53 30.09 25.79 -39.07
N SER A 54 30.64 26.88 -38.59
CA SER A 54 31.22 26.97 -37.22
C SER A 54 30.15 27.14 -36.16
N ALA A 55 29.11 27.95 -36.42
CA ALA A 55 28.03 28.19 -35.46
C ALA A 55 27.08 26.98 -35.31
N GLU A 56 26.74 26.33 -36.44
CA GLU A 56 25.89 25.14 -36.45
C GLU A 56 26.56 23.94 -35.76
N ASN A 57 27.84 23.71 -35.96
CA ASN A 57 28.58 22.68 -35.25
C ASN A 57 28.71 22.97 -33.75
N THR A 58 28.87 24.25 -33.37
CA THR A 58 28.92 24.64 -31.97
C THR A 58 27.55 24.45 -31.31
N GLN A 59 26.47 24.76 -32.03
CA GLN A 59 25.11 24.58 -31.53
C GLN A 59 24.76 23.09 -31.40
N LYS A 60 25.11 22.26 -32.38
CA LYS A 60 24.94 20.80 -32.28
C LYS A 60 25.73 20.19 -31.12
N LEU A 61 26.95 20.65 -30.89
CA LEU A 61 27.75 20.20 -29.73
C LEU A 61 27.15 20.66 -28.40
N GLN A 62 26.56 21.85 -28.37
CA GLN A 62 25.82 22.31 -27.18
C GLN A 62 24.53 21.53 -26.95
N ASP A 63 23.76 21.27 -28.01
CA ASP A 63 22.51 20.49 -27.92
C ASP A 63 22.80 19.04 -27.48
N ASP A 64 23.84 18.41 -28.04
CA ASP A 64 24.32 17.08 -27.63
C ASP A 64 24.79 17.05 -26.16
N TYR A 65 25.48 18.09 -25.74
CA TYR A 65 25.91 18.22 -24.35
C TYR A 65 24.71 18.38 -23.41
N GLN A 66 23.74 19.23 -23.75
CA GLN A 66 22.51 19.40 -22.95
C GLN A 66 21.72 18.10 -22.86
N LEU A 67 21.55 17.37 -23.95
CA LEU A 67 20.89 16.08 -23.98
C LEU A 67 21.56 15.09 -23.02
N LYS A 68 22.90 14.97 -23.12
CA LYS A 68 23.65 14.08 -22.19
C LYS A 68 23.60 14.52 -20.74
N LEU A 69 23.59 15.84 -20.51
CA LEU A 69 23.45 16.38 -19.16
C LEU A 69 22.06 16.10 -18.57
N ASP A 70 21.01 16.22 -19.40
CA ASP A 70 19.66 15.91 -18.99
C ASP A 70 19.49 14.40 -18.71
N GLU A 71 20.05 13.53 -19.55
CA GLU A 71 20.07 12.07 -19.31
C GLU A 71 20.84 11.72 -18.04
N TYR A 72 21.99 12.34 -17.83
CA TYR A 72 22.78 12.19 -16.60
C TYR A 72 22.00 12.64 -15.37
N ASN A 73 21.40 13.83 -15.40
CA ASN A 73 20.61 14.36 -14.30
C ASN A 73 19.40 13.47 -13.99
N GLN A 74 18.68 13.01 -15.01
CA GLN A 74 17.55 12.09 -14.83
C GLN A 74 17.99 10.75 -14.25
N SER A 75 19.11 10.21 -14.69
CA SER A 75 19.61 8.92 -14.22
C SER A 75 20.11 9.00 -12.78
N THR A 76 20.84 10.05 -12.44
CA THR A 76 21.32 10.28 -11.06
C THR A 76 20.17 10.55 -10.12
N GLU A 77 19.18 11.35 -10.52
CA GLU A 77 18.00 11.65 -9.69
C GLU A 77 17.17 10.40 -9.44
N LYS A 78 16.93 9.57 -10.46
CA LYS A 78 16.23 8.29 -10.28
C LYS A 78 16.93 7.37 -9.28
N LEU A 79 18.26 7.27 -9.38
CA LEU A 79 19.03 6.45 -8.45
C LEU A 79 18.98 6.99 -7.01
N ARG A 80 19.08 8.32 -6.85
CA ARG A 80 18.97 8.95 -5.52
C ARG A 80 17.61 8.68 -4.88
N ILE A 81 16.53 8.89 -5.64
CA ILE A 81 15.17 8.60 -5.16
C ILE A 81 15.02 7.10 -4.81
N THR A 82 15.55 6.20 -5.64
CA THR A 82 15.50 4.76 -5.39
C THR A 82 16.27 4.39 -4.11
N ILE A 83 17.47 4.93 -3.92
CA ILE A 83 18.27 4.72 -2.71
C ILE A 83 17.53 5.24 -1.47
N GLU A 84 16.96 6.43 -1.54
CA GLU A 84 16.21 7.01 -0.44
C GLU A 84 14.99 6.16 -0.05
N GLN A 85 14.21 5.73 -1.03
CA GLN A 85 13.05 4.85 -0.79
C GLN A 85 13.47 3.50 -0.18
N GLN A 86 14.55 2.91 -0.68
CA GLN A 86 15.08 1.66 -0.13
C GLN A 86 15.59 1.84 1.30
N GLN A 87 16.25 2.96 1.59
CA GLN A 87 16.73 3.29 2.92
C GLN A 87 15.57 3.47 3.90
N GLN A 88 14.54 4.24 3.52
CA GLN A 88 13.33 4.42 4.34
C GLN A 88 12.62 3.09 4.62
N ARG A 89 12.57 2.19 3.62
CA ARG A 89 11.99 0.86 3.82
C ARG A 89 12.83 0.03 4.78
N LEU A 90 14.15 0.02 4.62
CA LEU A 90 15.07 -0.68 5.50
C LEU A 90 14.96 -0.16 6.94
N ASP A 91 14.95 1.17 7.13
CA ASP A 91 14.82 1.79 8.45
C ASP A 91 13.48 1.42 9.10
N SER A 92 12.39 1.40 8.32
CA SER A 92 11.07 0.99 8.81
C SER A 92 11.03 -0.47 9.25
N MET A 93 11.68 -1.37 8.50
CA MET A 93 11.78 -2.79 8.86
C MET A 93 12.64 -3.00 10.10
N GLN A 94 13.76 -2.29 10.22
CA GLN A 94 14.62 -2.32 11.40
C GLN A 94 13.89 -1.80 12.64
N GLN A 95 13.11 -0.72 12.47
CA GLN A 95 12.28 -0.17 13.55
C GLN A 95 11.22 -1.18 13.98
N TYR A 96 10.52 -1.81 13.02
CA TYR A 96 9.57 -2.88 13.31
C TYR A 96 10.22 -4.05 14.06
N ALA A 97 11.34 -4.56 13.56
CA ALA A 97 12.06 -5.67 14.18
C ALA A 97 12.54 -5.35 15.62
N LYS A 98 12.82 -4.07 15.88
CA LYS A 98 13.21 -3.60 17.21
C LYS A 98 12.03 -3.45 18.17
N ASP A 99 10.93 -2.87 17.69
CA ASP A 99 9.85 -2.37 18.55
C ASP A 99 8.66 -3.32 18.64
N SER A 100 8.44 -4.21 17.65
CA SER A 100 7.34 -5.17 17.67
C SER A 100 7.60 -6.24 18.73
N ILE A 101 6.68 -6.36 19.68
CA ILE A 101 6.76 -7.40 20.72
C ILE A 101 6.59 -8.77 20.07
N TYR A 102 5.63 -8.91 19.16
CA TYR A 102 5.38 -10.17 18.46
C TYR A 102 6.63 -10.66 17.71
N TYR A 103 7.29 -9.77 16.98
CA TYR A 103 8.53 -10.11 16.29
C TYR A 103 9.64 -10.55 17.27
N ASN A 104 9.65 -10.02 18.48
CA ASN A 104 10.68 -10.33 19.49
C ASN A 104 10.32 -11.53 20.39
N LEU A 105 9.12 -12.13 20.26
CA LEU A 105 8.81 -13.39 20.93
C LEU A 105 9.74 -14.52 20.47
N ASP A 106 9.97 -15.52 21.31
CA ASP A 106 10.67 -16.75 20.91
C ASP A 106 9.69 -17.68 20.17
N ALA A 107 9.87 -17.86 18.87
CA ALA A 107 9.01 -18.71 18.04
C ALA A 107 8.96 -20.18 18.49
N PHE A 108 9.98 -20.66 19.23
CA PHE A 108 10.02 -22.04 19.74
C PHE A 108 9.52 -22.17 21.18
N ASN A 109 9.22 -21.04 21.83
CA ASN A 109 8.80 -21.01 23.23
C ASN A 109 7.78 -19.88 23.46
N GLU A 110 6.83 -19.74 22.57
CA GLU A 110 5.79 -18.73 22.64
C GLU A 110 4.70 -19.14 23.64
N ALA A 111 4.37 -18.27 24.59
CA ALA A 111 3.23 -18.47 25.48
C ALA A 111 1.94 -17.96 24.82
N VAL A 112 0.97 -18.86 24.65
CA VAL A 112 -0.35 -18.55 24.12
C VAL A 112 -1.41 -18.84 25.17
N SER A 113 -2.22 -17.83 25.50
CA SER A 113 -3.39 -17.98 26.35
C SER A 113 -4.66 -17.88 25.52
N GLU A 114 -5.58 -18.82 25.73
CA GLU A 114 -6.88 -18.88 25.06
C GLU A 114 -7.99 -18.92 26.11
N LEU A 115 -8.84 -17.88 26.07
CA LEU A 115 -10.06 -17.83 26.87
C LEU A 115 -11.26 -17.92 25.96
N VAL A 116 -12.07 -18.97 26.15
CA VAL A 116 -13.30 -19.22 25.41
C VAL A 116 -14.48 -18.97 26.30
N PHE A 117 -15.42 -18.15 25.86
CA PHE A 117 -16.66 -17.91 26.61
C PHE A 117 -17.89 -17.96 25.73
N TYR A 118 -19.01 -18.31 26.37
CA TYR A 118 -20.31 -18.33 25.72
C TYR A 118 -21.11 -17.09 26.11
N VAL A 119 -21.79 -16.51 25.11
CA VAL A 119 -22.73 -15.40 25.27
C VAL A 119 -24.15 -15.95 25.26
N ASP A 120 -24.83 -15.85 26.39
CA ASP A 120 -26.23 -16.29 26.57
C ASP A 120 -27.16 -15.07 26.58
N THR A 121 -28.02 -14.99 25.58
CA THR A 121 -29.07 -13.95 25.48
C THR A 121 -30.39 -14.36 26.04
N GLY A 122 -30.51 -15.56 26.64
CA GLY A 122 -31.78 -16.13 27.06
C GLY A 122 -32.75 -16.43 25.91
N TYR A 123 -32.29 -16.37 24.67
CA TYR A 123 -33.13 -16.60 23.50
C TYR A 123 -33.57 -18.07 23.44
N GLN A 124 -34.90 -18.26 23.45
CA GLN A 124 -35.51 -19.60 23.34
C GLN A 124 -36.52 -19.58 22.19
N ILE A 125 -36.51 -20.64 21.39
CA ILE A 125 -37.54 -20.88 20.38
C ILE A 125 -38.74 -21.47 21.09
N VAL A 126 -39.85 -20.72 21.20
CA VAL A 126 -41.10 -21.21 21.77
C VAL A 126 -42.02 -21.65 20.63
N PRO A 127 -42.17 -22.95 20.38
CA PRO A 127 -42.88 -23.46 19.17
C PRO A 127 -44.35 -23.05 19.08
N SER A 128 -44.96 -22.63 20.21
CA SER A 128 -46.37 -22.24 20.28
C SER A 128 -46.64 -20.74 20.07
N GLN A 129 -45.60 -19.92 19.93
CA GLN A 129 -45.79 -18.48 19.74
C GLN A 129 -45.72 -18.10 18.26
N TYR A 130 -46.72 -17.32 17.82
CA TYR A 130 -46.84 -16.81 16.46
C TYR A 130 -45.78 -15.76 16.15
N TYR A 131 -45.23 -15.07 17.15
CA TYR A 131 -44.19 -14.09 17.06
C TYR A 131 -43.03 -14.47 18.00
N GLN A 132 -41.86 -14.65 17.42
CA GLN A 132 -40.63 -14.88 18.20
C GLN A 132 -39.76 -13.59 18.19
N ALA A 133 -39.22 -13.26 19.33
CA ALA A 133 -38.22 -12.19 19.42
C ALA A 133 -37.01 -12.53 18.51
N PRO A 134 -36.38 -11.54 17.86
CA PRO A 134 -35.21 -11.82 17.04
C PRO A 134 -34.06 -12.35 17.92
N ASN A 135 -33.35 -13.33 17.40
CA ASN A 135 -32.12 -13.82 18.05
C ASN A 135 -31.00 -12.80 17.87
N LYS A 136 -30.58 -12.14 18.93
CA LYS A 136 -29.52 -11.12 18.91
C LYS A 136 -28.13 -11.66 19.26
N THR A 137 -28.00 -12.96 19.51
CA THR A 137 -26.70 -13.57 19.91
C THR A 137 -25.58 -13.24 18.91
N GLY A 138 -25.84 -13.33 17.61
CA GLY A 138 -24.86 -13.03 16.59
C GLY A 138 -24.40 -11.56 16.58
N GLU A 139 -25.31 -10.61 16.85
CA GLU A 139 -25.01 -9.17 16.95
C GLU A 139 -24.14 -8.88 18.17
N ILE A 140 -24.46 -9.50 19.31
CA ILE A 140 -23.71 -9.35 20.55
C ILE A 140 -22.31 -9.93 20.40
N VAL A 141 -22.17 -11.12 19.84
CA VAL A 141 -20.86 -11.74 19.56
C VAL A 141 -20.03 -10.87 18.62
N SER A 142 -20.63 -10.29 17.57
CA SER A 142 -19.93 -9.36 16.71
C SER A 142 -19.44 -8.13 17.46
N ALA A 143 -20.28 -7.57 18.37
CA ALA A 143 -19.89 -6.44 19.21
C ALA A 143 -18.67 -6.77 20.09
N TYR A 144 -18.59 -7.98 20.67
CA TYR A 144 -17.39 -8.43 21.39
C TYR A 144 -16.16 -8.50 20.48
N CYS A 145 -16.33 -9.05 19.27
CA CYS A 145 -15.25 -9.17 18.30
C CYS A 145 -14.77 -7.82 17.72
N ASP A 146 -15.59 -6.78 17.76
CA ASP A 146 -15.26 -5.46 17.23
C ASP A 146 -14.71 -4.51 18.32
N ALA A 147 -15.19 -4.66 19.56
CA ALA A 147 -14.88 -3.74 20.67
C ALA A 147 -13.46 -3.86 21.22
N TYR A 148 -12.71 -4.94 20.90
CA TYR A 148 -11.36 -5.12 21.42
C TYR A 148 -10.34 -4.11 20.87
N ARG A 149 -10.64 -3.44 19.75
CA ARG A 149 -9.77 -2.40 19.16
C ARG A 149 -10.05 -1.02 19.75
N SER A 150 -10.03 -0.91 21.07
CA SER A 150 -10.19 0.38 21.74
C SER A 150 -8.88 0.88 22.34
N ALA A 151 -8.66 2.19 22.30
CA ALA A 151 -7.46 2.80 22.87
C ALA A 151 -7.32 2.48 24.37
N GLN A 152 -8.42 2.51 25.11
CA GLN A 152 -8.41 2.22 26.56
C GLN A 152 -8.01 0.77 26.85
N LEU A 153 -8.46 -0.19 26.02
CA LEU A 153 -8.06 -1.58 26.19
C LEU A 153 -6.56 -1.75 25.89
N TYR A 154 -6.07 -1.11 24.86
CA TYR A 154 -4.65 -1.17 24.51
C TYR A 154 -3.75 -0.48 25.55
N ASP A 155 -4.21 0.61 26.17
CA ASP A 155 -3.51 1.22 27.31
C ASP A 155 -3.41 0.25 28.48
N GLY A 156 -4.50 -0.45 28.83
CA GLY A 156 -4.46 -1.44 29.90
C GLY A 156 -3.60 -2.68 29.58
N ILE A 157 -3.52 -3.11 28.32
CA ILE A 157 -2.60 -4.17 27.92
C ILE A 157 -1.16 -3.67 27.99
N ARG A 158 -0.87 -2.42 27.60
CA ARG A 158 0.44 -1.81 27.76
C ARG A 158 0.89 -1.79 29.21
N ASP A 159 -0.01 -1.48 30.16
CA ASP A 159 0.30 -1.51 31.59
C ASP A 159 0.72 -2.92 32.07
N ILE A 160 0.17 -3.99 31.45
CA ILE A 160 0.60 -5.37 31.74
C ILE A 160 1.95 -5.71 31.12
N LEU A 161 2.20 -5.24 29.88
CA LEU A 161 3.41 -5.52 29.11
C LEU A 161 4.59 -4.64 29.53
N GLY A 162 4.33 -3.45 30.09
CA GLY A 162 5.29 -2.42 30.44
C GLY A 162 5.23 -1.19 29.53
N ASP A 163 5.59 -0.03 30.08
CA ASP A 163 5.47 1.28 29.45
C ASP A 163 6.29 1.46 28.14
N GLU A 164 7.31 0.61 27.94
CA GLU A 164 8.18 0.67 26.75
C GLU A 164 7.50 0.16 25.48
N VAL A 165 6.32 -0.44 25.60
CA VAL A 165 5.59 -1.07 24.50
C VAL A 165 4.82 -0.03 23.68
N GLU A 166 5.04 -0.04 22.37
CA GLU A 166 4.27 0.81 21.46
C GLU A 166 2.87 0.22 21.19
N ILE A 167 1.85 1.00 21.46
CA ILE A 167 0.42 0.62 21.34
C ILE A 167 0.09 0.04 19.96
N LYS A 168 0.72 0.55 18.90
CA LYS A 168 0.48 0.10 17.52
C LYS A 168 0.78 -1.39 17.26
N TYR A 169 1.62 -2.01 18.09
CA TYR A 169 1.99 -3.43 17.96
C TYR A 169 1.20 -4.38 18.86
N ILE A 170 0.34 -3.85 19.74
CA ILE A 170 -0.49 -4.68 20.64
C ILE A 170 -1.47 -5.54 19.83
N ASP A 171 -1.99 -5.04 18.70
CA ASP A 171 -2.91 -5.79 17.84
C ASP A 171 -2.29 -7.09 17.27
N GLU A 172 -0.96 -7.19 17.21
CA GLU A 172 -0.25 -8.40 16.77
C GLU A 172 -0.27 -9.52 17.83
N LEU A 173 -0.42 -9.15 19.11
CA LEU A 173 -0.43 -10.09 20.24
C LEU A 173 -1.83 -10.59 20.60
N LEU A 174 -2.87 -9.88 20.16
CA LEU A 174 -4.23 -10.12 20.61
C LEU A 174 -5.16 -10.43 19.44
N SER A 175 -6.00 -11.42 19.62
CA SER A 175 -7.14 -11.61 18.73
C SER A 175 -8.40 -11.95 19.53
N VAL A 176 -9.51 -11.29 19.16
CA VAL A 176 -10.85 -11.62 19.65
C VAL A 176 -11.68 -12.00 18.46
N GLN A 177 -12.15 -13.23 18.43
CA GLN A 177 -12.85 -13.76 17.27
C GLN A 177 -13.99 -14.71 17.70
N ARG A 178 -14.92 -14.91 16.79
CA ARG A 178 -15.96 -15.93 16.98
C ARG A 178 -15.30 -17.31 16.97
N ALA A 179 -15.55 -18.12 17.99
CA ALA A 179 -15.00 -19.47 18.02
C ALA A 179 -15.57 -20.32 16.88
N GLY A 180 -14.72 -21.06 16.20
CA GLY A 180 -15.08 -21.86 15.04
C GLY A 180 -15.01 -21.12 13.70
N ASP A 181 -14.66 -19.84 13.69
CA ASP A 181 -14.32 -19.14 12.44
C ASP A 181 -13.01 -19.68 11.88
N ILE A 182 -13.06 -20.14 10.64
CA ILE A 182 -11.89 -20.65 9.93
C ILE A 182 -11.37 -19.54 9.02
N LYS A 183 -10.16 -19.06 9.29
CA LYS A 183 -9.44 -18.14 8.37
C LYS A 183 -8.78 -18.95 7.27
N ILE A 184 -9.27 -18.80 6.04
CA ILE A 184 -8.70 -19.44 4.86
C ILE A 184 -7.88 -18.39 4.13
N LYS A 185 -6.56 -18.61 4.04
CA LYS A 185 -5.65 -17.76 3.26
C LYS A 185 -5.52 -18.38 1.86
N ASP A 186 -5.82 -17.61 0.81
CA ASP A 186 -5.61 -18.06 -0.55
C ASP A 186 -4.12 -17.95 -0.97
N SER A 187 -3.78 -18.46 -2.15
CA SER A 187 -2.42 -18.44 -2.70
C SER A 187 -1.88 -17.03 -2.98
N VAL A 188 -2.73 -16.01 -2.92
CA VAL A 188 -2.39 -14.58 -3.15
C VAL A 188 -2.31 -13.81 -1.82
N GLY A 189 -2.65 -14.48 -0.70
CA GLY A 189 -2.59 -13.90 0.63
C GLY A 189 -3.89 -13.26 1.13
N ASN A 190 -5.00 -13.33 0.36
CA ASN A 190 -6.29 -12.85 0.84
C ASN A 190 -6.84 -13.78 1.91
N VAL A 191 -7.32 -13.21 3.01
CA VAL A 191 -7.93 -13.96 4.10
C VAL A 191 -9.44 -13.96 3.95
N THR A 192 -10.03 -15.14 3.82
CA THR A 192 -11.49 -15.34 3.87
C THR A 192 -11.85 -15.99 5.18
N VAL A 193 -12.80 -15.41 5.91
CA VAL A 193 -13.32 -15.98 7.15
C VAL A 193 -14.56 -16.81 6.82
N ARG A 194 -14.51 -18.11 7.15
CA ARG A 194 -15.66 -19.01 7.07
C ARG A 194 -16.27 -19.17 8.45
N HIS A 195 -17.47 -18.66 8.63
CA HIS A 195 -18.19 -18.79 9.90
C HIS A 195 -18.72 -20.21 10.08
N SER A 196 -18.58 -20.75 11.30
CA SER A 196 -19.20 -22.00 11.68
C SER A 196 -20.59 -21.74 12.23
N ASP A 197 -21.63 -22.24 11.56
CA ASP A 197 -23.03 -22.06 11.98
C ASP A 197 -23.36 -22.70 13.34
N GLY A 198 -22.49 -23.58 13.85
CA GLY A 198 -22.71 -24.31 15.13
C GLY A 198 -22.32 -23.53 16.39
N ASN A 199 -21.53 -22.48 16.31
CA ASN A 199 -20.97 -21.77 17.47
C ASN A 199 -21.38 -20.29 17.54
N GLN A 200 -22.64 -19.98 17.27
CA GLN A 200 -23.15 -18.61 17.18
C GLN A 200 -22.95 -17.75 18.43
N GLY A 201 -22.84 -18.39 19.61
CA GLY A 201 -22.69 -17.70 20.89
C GLY A 201 -21.29 -17.73 21.50
N VAL A 202 -20.28 -18.29 20.81
CA VAL A 202 -18.97 -18.56 21.41
C VAL A 202 -17.93 -17.59 20.90
N VAL A 203 -17.22 -16.96 21.83
CA VAL A 203 -16.10 -16.02 21.53
C VAL A 203 -14.79 -16.62 22.06
N LEU A 204 -13.74 -16.49 21.27
CA LEU A 204 -12.37 -16.86 21.64
C LEU A 204 -11.55 -15.56 21.74
N ILE A 205 -10.95 -15.35 22.90
CA ILE A 205 -9.86 -14.39 23.11
C ILE A 205 -8.56 -15.17 23.10
N ARG A 206 -7.61 -14.75 22.28
CA ARG A 206 -6.26 -15.33 22.25
C ARG A 206 -5.24 -14.21 22.45
N ALA A 207 -4.33 -14.40 23.39
CA ALA A 207 -3.20 -13.51 23.60
C ALA A 207 -1.89 -14.29 23.52
N ARG A 208 -0.84 -13.61 23.05
CA ARG A 208 0.52 -14.11 22.89
C ARG A 208 1.46 -13.27 23.76
N ALA A 209 2.42 -13.91 24.41
CA ALA A 209 3.42 -13.22 25.23
C ALA A 209 4.70 -14.05 25.37
N GLN A 210 5.71 -13.50 26.04
CA GLN A 210 6.95 -14.20 26.33
C GLN A 210 6.79 -15.30 27.39
N ASP A 211 5.81 -15.16 28.28
CA ASP A 211 5.57 -16.09 29.36
C ASP A 211 4.05 -16.31 29.58
N GLU A 212 3.74 -17.46 30.20
CA GLU A 212 2.36 -17.90 30.43
C GLU A 212 1.59 -16.95 31.35
N GLN A 213 2.27 -16.33 32.33
CA GLN A 213 1.61 -15.44 33.29
C GLN A 213 1.14 -14.16 32.58
N THR A 214 2.00 -13.58 31.74
CA THR A 214 1.67 -12.38 30.95
C THR A 214 0.57 -12.68 29.93
N ALA A 215 0.65 -13.80 29.22
CA ALA A 215 -0.38 -14.19 28.25
C ALA A 215 -1.76 -14.36 28.93
N SER A 216 -1.80 -15.06 30.08
CA SER A 216 -3.03 -15.26 30.85
C SER A 216 -3.56 -13.95 31.46
N ALA A 217 -2.68 -13.06 31.91
CA ALA A 217 -3.08 -11.76 32.43
C ALA A 217 -3.76 -10.91 31.34
N ILE A 218 -3.22 -10.91 30.11
CA ILE A 218 -3.82 -10.19 28.97
C ILE A 218 -5.21 -10.75 28.65
N THR A 219 -5.38 -12.07 28.47
CA THR A 219 -6.70 -12.65 28.14
C THR A 219 -7.74 -12.38 29.22
N SER A 220 -7.36 -12.49 30.49
CA SER A 220 -8.23 -12.23 31.63
C SER A 220 -8.65 -10.74 31.68
N PHE A 221 -7.70 -9.84 31.50
CA PHE A 221 -7.97 -8.40 31.45
C PHE A 221 -8.90 -8.05 30.29
N VAL A 222 -8.62 -8.54 29.08
CA VAL A 222 -9.45 -8.31 27.89
C VAL A 222 -10.88 -8.82 28.10
N PHE A 223 -11.03 -10.03 28.62
CA PHE A 223 -12.35 -10.59 28.92
C PHE A 223 -13.12 -9.72 29.92
N GLN A 224 -12.48 -9.35 31.03
CA GLN A 224 -13.11 -8.51 32.06
C GLN A 224 -13.48 -7.14 31.49
N TYR A 225 -12.58 -6.47 30.77
CA TYR A 225 -12.83 -5.18 30.15
C TYR A 225 -14.01 -5.22 29.18
N LEU A 226 -14.02 -6.20 28.27
CA LEU A 226 -15.10 -6.35 27.30
C LEU A 226 -16.44 -6.64 27.99
N ARG A 227 -16.45 -7.53 28.98
CA ARG A 227 -17.64 -7.85 29.75
C ARG A 227 -18.22 -6.62 30.48
N GLU A 228 -17.39 -5.84 31.15
CA GLU A 228 -17.83 -4.66 31.89
C GLU A 228 -18.33 -3.53 30.96
N ASN A 229 -17.66 -3.30 29.86
CA ASN A 229 -18.03 -2.21 28.95
C ASN A 229 -19.21 -2.57 28.03
N LEU A 230 -19.38 -3.82 27.65
CA LEU A 230 -20.46 -4.23 26.74
C LEU A 230 -21.74 -4.65 27.46
N SER A 231 -21.67 -5.10 28.69
CA SER A 231 -22.87 -5.52 29.45
C SER A 231 -23.93 -4.43 29.59
N SER A 232 -23.51 -3.16 29.62
CA SER A 232 -24.40 -1.98 29.72
C SER A 232 -24.69 -1.31 28.40
N ALA A 233 -23.87 -1.56 27.37
CA ALA A 233 -23.91 -0.84 26.09
C ALA A 233 -24.77 -1.55 25.01
N ILE A 234 -25.00 -2.84 25.17
CA ILE A 234 -25.73 -3.68 24.21
C ILE A 234 -26.91 -4.42 24.91
N ALA A 235 -27.67 -5.21 24.15
CA ALA A 235 -28.81 -5.94 24.70
C ALA A 235 -28.40 -6.83 25.88
N GLU A 236 -29.32 -7.02 26.81
CA GLU A 236 -29.12 -7.83 28.01
C GLU A 236 -28.65 -9.25 27.64
N HIS A 237 -27.56 -9.67 28.23
CA HIS A 237 -26.95 -10.99 28.04
C HIS A 237 -26.08 -11.36 29.24
N THR A 238 -25.73 -12.63 29.33
CA THR A 238 -24.74 -13.11 30.29
C THR A 238 -23.59 -13.79 29.57
N THR A 239 -22.42 -13.84 30.22
CA THR A 239 -21.24 -14.51 29.69
C THR A 239 -20.80 -15.63 30.62
N THR A 240 -20.48 -16.80 30.08
CA THR A 240 -19.98 -17.95 30.83
C THR A 240 -18.67 -18.43 30.21
N VAL A 241 -17.62 -18.48 31.01
CA VAL A 241 -16.32 -19.03 30.57
C VAL A 241 -16.46 -20.54 30.37
N ILE A 242 -16.11 -21.02 29.18
CA ILE A 242 -16.11 -22.43 28.81
C ILE A 242 -14.75 -23.05 29.08
N SER A 243 -13.69 -22.33 28.68
CA SER A 243 -12.30 -22.78 28.78
C SER A 243 -11.40 -21.59 29.00
N ASP A 244 -10.41 -21.77 29.85
CA ASP A 244 -9.30 -20.85 30.07
C ASP A 244 -8.04 -21.71 30.15
N SER A 245 -7.14 -21.56 29.17
CA SER A 245 -5.97 -22.40 29.07
C SER A 245 -4.78 -21.58 28.52
N THR A 246 -3.63 -21.84 29.09
CA THR A 246 -2.38 -21.25 28.63
C THR A 246 -1.40 -22.37 28.34
N MET A 247 -0.65 -22.26 27.26
CA MET A 247 0.28 -23.28 26.81
C MET A 247 1.48 -22.64 26.11
N ILE A 248 2.60 -23.34 26.14
CA ILE A 248 3.76 -23.00 25.31
C ILE A 248 3.60 -23.70 23.95
N VAL A 249 3.79 -22.96 22.88
CA VAL A 249 3.66 -23.45 21.50
C VAL A 249 4.89 -23.11 20.68
N VAL A 250 5.05 -23.80 19.55
CA VAL A 250 5.95 -23.42 18.49
C VAL A 250 5.15 -22.65 17.45
N ASP A 251 5.57 -21.44 17.14
CA ASP A 251 4.94 -20.60 16.11
C ASP A 251 5.77 -20.59 14.84
N ASP A 252 5.44 -21.49 13.93
CA ASP A 252 6.08 -21.57 12.61
C ASP A 252 5.84 -20.31 11.75
N GLU A 253 4.73 -19.58 11.97
CA GLU A 253 4.42 -18.34 11.26
C GLU A 253 5.36 -17.22 11.70
N LEU A 254 5.62 -17.11 13.01
CA LEU A 254 6.59 -16.15 13.55
C LEU A 254 8.01 -16.47 13.08
N GLU A 255 8.41 -17.76 13.07
CA GLU A 255 9.71 -18.15 12.54
C GLU A 255 9.87 -17.78 11.05
N ALA A 256 8.84 -18.07 10.25
CA ALA A 256 8.82 -17.71 8.84
C ALA A 256 8.83 -16.18 8.63
N LEU A 257 8.10 -15.42 9.44
CA LEU A 257 8.10 -13.96 9.42
C LEU A 257 9.50 -13.41 9.70
N LYS A 258 10.17 -13.87 10.76
CA LYS A 258 11.55 -13.46 11.10
C LYS A 258 12.51 -13.73 9.96
N ARG A 259 12.49 -14.95 9.44
CA ARG A 259 13.37 -15.37 8.34
C ARG A 259 13.14 -14.55 7.07
N SER A 260 11.87 -14.28 6.71
CA SER A 260 11.56 -13.49 5.50
C SER A 260 11.94 -12.02 5.69
N THR A 261 11.75 -11.46 6.89
CA THR A 261 12.12 -10.08 7.21
C THR A 261 13.64 -9.88 7.18
N ASP A 262 14.39 -10.79 7.78
CA ASP A 262 15.86 -10.74 7.77
C ASP A 262 16.43 -10.85 6.35
N GLU A 263 15.88 -11.77 5.54
CA GLU A 263 16.29 -11.92 4.15
C GLU A 263 15.97 -10.67 3.32
N GLU A 264 14.79 -10.06 3.51
CA GLU A 264 14.41 -8.82 2.83
C GLU A 264 15.31 -7.64 3.24
N MET A 265 15.60 -7.49 4.53
CA MET A 265 16.54 -6.47 5.02
C MET A 265 17.93 -6.65 4.41
N ARG A 266 18.42 -7.88 4.30
CA ARG A 266 19.70 -8.20 3.66
C ARG A 266 19.70 -7.82 2.18
N GLN A 267 18.64 -8.18 1.45
CA GLN A 267 18.50 -7.85 0.03
C GLN A 267 18.42 -6.34 -0.20
N LEU A 268 17.72 -5.61 0.66
CA LEU A 268 17.65 -4.15 0.60
C LEU A 268 19.05 -3.52 0.83
N GLN A 269 19.79 -4.00 1.82
CA GLN A 269 21.16 -3.52 2.09
C GLN A 269 22.09 -3.73 0.90
N GLU A 270 22.05 -4.92 0.28
CA GLU A 270 22.84 -5.24 -0.91
C GLU A 270 22.43 -4.36 -2.11
N SER A 271 21.12 -4.15 -2.30
CA SER A 271 20.59 -3.30 -3.36
C SER A 271 20.99 -1.83 -3.17
N ILE A 272 20.88 -1.29 -1.96
CA ILE A 272 21.32 0.07 -1.62
C ILE A 272 22.80 0.23 -1.94
N LYS A 273 23.64 -0.70 -1.49
CA LYS A 273 25.08 -0.68 -1.76
C LYS A 273 25.39 -0.70 -3.26
N THR A 274 24.67 -1.51 -4.02
CA THR A 274 24.84 -1.60 -5.47
C THR A 274 24.43 -0.30 -6.16
N ASN A 275 23.29 0.27 -5.79
CA ASN A 275 22.79 1.52 -6.34
C ASN A 275 23.70 2.71 -5.97
N GLN A 276 24.25 2.73 -4.76
CA GLN A 276 25.27 3.73 -4.34
C GLN A 276 26.54 3.62 -5.16
N ALA A 277 27.01 2.41 -5.44
CA ALA A 277 28.18 2.20 -6.31
C ALA A 277 27.89 2.65 -7.76
N GLN A 278 26.70 2.39 -8.28
CA GLN A 278 26.27 2.88 -9.59
C GLN A 278 26.19 4.40 -9.64
N LEU A 279 25.62 5.03 -8.62
CA LEU A 279 25.56 6.48 -8.49
C LEU A 279 26.96 7.10 -8.48
N ALA A 280 27.87 6.54 -7.68
CA ALA A 280 29.25 7.00 -7.62
C ALA A 280 30.02 6.85 -8.96
N ASN A 281 29.70 5.82 -9.76
CA ASN A 281 30.26 5.66 -11.10
C ASN A 281 29.68 6.70 -12.07
N LEU A 282 28.36 6.92 -12.06
CA LEU A 282 27.72 7.96 -12.86
C LEU A 282 28.27 9.36 -12.54
N GLU A 283 28.49 9.66 -11.26
CA GLU A 283 29.06 10.94 -10.84
C GLU A 283 30.48 11.17 -11.37
N ARG A 284 31.26 10.10 -11.63
CA ARG A 284 32.57 10.18 -12.29
C ARG A 284 32.47 10.40 -13.82
N GLU A 285 31.35 9.95 -14.42
CA GLU A 285 31.09 10.05 -15.85
C GLU A 285 30.32 11.32 -16.21
N MET A 286 30.23 12.29 -15.29
CA MET A 286 29.55 13.57 -15.55
C MET A 286 30.01 14.20 -16.87
N PRO A 287 29.08 14.52 -17.80
CA PRO A 287 29.41 15.14 -19.06
C PRO A 287 30.20 16.44 -18.89
N GLN A 288 31.30 16.57 -19.59
CA GLN A 288 32.07 17.81 -19.56
C GLN A 288 31.59 18.77 -20.66
N PRO A 289 31.51 20.08 -20.36
CA PRO A 289 31.10 21.06 -21.35
C PRO A 289 32.07 21.06 -22.55
N PRO A 290 31.54 21.19 -23.77
CA PRO A 290 32.40 21.24 -24.98
C PRO A 290 33.38 22.41 -24.88
N ALA A 291 34.65 22.16 -25.21
CA ALA A 291 35.67 23.19 -25.25
C ALA A 291 35.30 24.20 -26.37
N VAL A 292 34.78 25.34 -25.99
CA VAL A 292 34.55 26.45 -26.93
C VAL A 292 35.93 27.03 -27.25
N SER A 293 36.47 26.69 -28.43
CA SER A 293 37.68 27.38 -28.90
C SER A 293 37.30 28.84 -29.14
N LYS A 294 37.80 29.72 -28.28
CA LYS A 294 37.80 31.15 -28.55
C LYS A 294 38.73 31.38 -29.73
N THR A 295 38.23 31.25 -30.97
CA THR A 295 38.89 31.86 -32.11
C THR A 295 38.65 33.35 -32.01
N ALA A 296 39.73 34.06 -31.67
CA ALA A 296 39.83 35.50 -31.68
C ALA A 296 39.62 36.09 -33.09
#